data_7246911591af568fbc582dd699c83cbd
#
_entry.id   7246911591af568fbc582dd699c83cbd
#
_cell.length_a   1.000
_cell.length_b   1.000
_cell.length_c   1.000
_cell.angle_alpha   90.00
_cell.angle_beta   90.00
_cell.angle_gamma   90.00
#
_symmetry.space_group_name_H-M   'P 1'
#
loop_
_entity.id
_entity.type
_entity.pdbx_description
1 polymer ?
#
loop_
_entity_poly.entity_id
_entity_poly.type
_entity_poly.pdbx_seq_one_letter_code
_entity_poly.pdbx_strand_id
1 'polypeptide(L)'
;MCIRDRNTGDISGERRMPLTDEQEAAVKQIQREWEKPSPKPVLIEGVTGSGKTQVYIKLIEQTLSQGKEVIVLIPEIALTYQTVRRFYARFGDKVSVINSRQSQGERYDQFKRAKKGEVQVMIGPRSALFTPFASLGLIIIDEEHEPSYKSESTPRYHARETAIRRAVLEHANVVMGSATPSVEAYSKAMNGEYSLVRLTTRYGSRPLPRVSIVDLREELKAGNRSVLSRELRQKMKGRFEKKEQVMLFLNRRGYAGFVSCRSCGHVMKCPHCDVSLSEHNNERLLCHYCGYETGKPRICPVCGSPYIGGFKAGTQQIEKVVREDFPEVRTLRMDFDTTRTKGSYEKILAAFAAHEADILIGTQMIVKGHDFPDVTLMGIVAADLSLNAEDYRCAERTFQLLCQAVGRGGRGEKPGEAVIQTYHPDHYSIQAAAVQDYQAFYEEEMSYRMLLDYPPAAHMLAVLGSGPEDEKLVQAMYYLKLYIERIYRENDLHIIGPAYASVGKVKDIYRQVIYLKHKDHKTLVHIKDQLEKYIEINSGFRKIYIQFDFS
;
A
#
# COMPACT_ATOMS: atom_id res chain seq x y z
N MET A 1 -17.06 -18.77 14.95
CA MET A 1 -17.86 -17.81 15.73
C MET A 1 -18.26 -16.68 14.80
N CYS A 2 -19.49 -16.72 14.31
CA CYS A 2 -20.03 -15.73 13.35
C CYS A 2 -20.05 -14.34 14.00
N ILE A 3 -19.88 -13.27 13.23
CA ILE A 3 -20.00 -11.88 13.71
C ILE A 3 -21.37 -11.62 14.39
N ARG A 4 -22.35 -12.47 14.15
CA ARG A 4 -23.66 -12.48 14.87
C ARG A 4 -23.55 -12.67 16.40
N ASP A 5 -22.50 -13.32 16.92
CA ASP A 5 -22.40 -13.70 18.34
C ASP A 5 -21.71 -12.69 19.25
N ARG A 6 -21.28 -11.54 18.71
CA ARG A 6 -20.70 -10.46 19.51
C ARG A 6 -21.63 -9.27 19.52
N ASN A 7 -22.45 -9.19 20.56
CA ASN A 7 -23.27 -8.03 20.97
C ASN A 7 -23.75 -7.19 19.79
N THR A 8 -24.93 -7.50 19.28
CA THR A 8 -25.77 -6.56 18.55
C THR A 8 -26.29 -5.51 19.55
N GLY A 9 -25.39 -4.75 20.16
CA GLY A 9 -25.75 -3.50 20.81
C GLY A 9 -26.34 -2.61 19.73
N ASP A 10 -27.47 -2.05 20.06
CA ASP A 10 -28.38 -1.20 19.30
C ASP A 10 -27.81 -0.61 18.00
N ILE A 11 -28.12 -1.21 16.85
CA ILE A 11 -27.67 -0.81 15.51
C ILE A 11 -28.50 0.42 15.01
N SER A 12 -29.51 0.86 15.78
CA SER A 12 -30.50 1.87 15.39
C SER A 12 -30.00 3.32 15.35
N GLY A 13 -28.72 3.60 15.64
CA GLY A 13 -28.20 4.95 15.89
C GLY A 13 -27.37 5.63 14.79
N GLU A 14 -27.04 5.00 13.66
CA GLU A 14 -26.34 5.72 12.58
C GLU A 14 -27.34 6.56 11.78
N ARG A 15 -27.34 7.89 12.02
CA ARG A 15 -28.10 8.86 11.22
C ARG A 15 -27.71 8.72 9.74
N ARG A 16 -28.71 8.62 8.87
CA ARG A 16 -28.53 8.73 7.42
C ARG A 16 -27.93 10.10 7.13
N MET A 17 -26.64 10.13 6.80
CA MET A 17 -26.02 11.36 6.34
C MET A 17 -26.41 11.57 4.87
N PRO A 18 -27.00 12.73 4.50
CA PRO A 18 -27.27 13.03 3.11
C PRO A 18 -25.94 13.11 2.33
N LEU A 19 -26.00 12.79 1.05
CA LEU A 19 -24.89 13.04 0.15
C LEU A 19 -24.65 14.55 0.03
N THR A 20 -23.41 14.96 -0.14
CA THR A 20 -23.08 16.33 -0.56
C THR A 20 -23.36 16.49 -2.05
N ASP A 21 -23.45 17.73 -2.52
CA ASP A 21 -23.66 18.02 -3.95
C ASP A 21 -22.58 17.38 -4.83
N GLU A 22 -21.31 17.39 -4.37
CA GLU A 22 -20.19 16.76 -5.06
C GLU A 22 -20.34 15.23 -5.12
N GLN A 23 -20.77 14.60 -4.03
CA GLN A 23 -21.03 13.16 -4.00
C GLN A 23 -22.22 12.76 -4.88
N GLU A 24 -23.28 13.57 -4.90
CA GLU A 24 -24.43 13.35 -5.81
C GLU A 24 -24.02 13.49 -7.28
N ALA A 25 -23.23 14.51 -7.60
CA ALA A 25 -22.68 14.69 -8.94
C ALA A 25 -21.82 13.49 -9.36
N ALA A 26 -20.98 12.98 -8.44
CA ALA A 26 -20.16 11.78 -8.67
C ALA A 26 -21.04 10.55 -8.96
N VAL A 27 -22.08 10.31 -8.16
CA VAL A 27 -23.03 9.20 -8.41
C VAL A 27 -23.67 9.32 -9.78
N LYS A 28 -24.16 10.52 -10.15
CA LYS A 28 -24.79 10.77 -11.46
C LYS A 28 -23.79 10.56 -12.62
N GLN A 29 -22.52 10.98 -12.44
CA GLN A 29 -21.48 10.75 -13.45
C GLN A 29 -21.22 9.25 -13.65
N ILE A 30 -21.12 8.48 -12.56
CA ILE A 30 -20.93 7.02 -12.61
C ILE A 30 -22.11 6.33 -13.29
N GLN A 31 -23.33 6.72 -12.98
CA GLN A 31 -24.53 6.17 -13.62
C GLN A 31 -24.55 6.41 -15.13
N ARG A 32 -24.23 7.63 -15.58
CA ARG A 32 -24.12 7.96 -17.01
C ARG A 32 -23.04 7.11 -17.72
N GLU A 33 -21.94 6.78 -17.01
CA GLU A 33 -20.93 5.87 -17.56
C GLU A 33 -21.51 4.46 -17.76
N TRP A 34 -22.31 3.97 -16.79
CA TRP A 34 -22.92 2.65 -16.83
C TRP A 34 -24.03 2.48 -17.90
N GLU A 35 -24.64 3.59 -18.33
CA GLU A 35 -25.65 3.62 -19.40
C GLU A 35 -25.04 3.48 -20.82
N LYS A 36 -23.73 3.60 -20.95
CA LYS A 36 -23.04 3.48 -22.24
C LYS A 36 -23.07 2.04 -22.76
N PRO A 37 -23.04 1.82 -24.08
CA PRO A 37 -22.99 0.47 -24.67
C PRO A 37 -21.78 -0.35 -24.24
N SER A 38 -20.66 0.31 -23.91
CA SER A 38 -19.44 -0.31 -23.39
C SER A 38 -18.94 0.51 -22.21
N PRO A 39 -19.48 0.27 -21.01
CA PRO A 39 -19.10 1.04 -19.84
C PRO A 39 -17.66 0.76 -19.43
N LYS A 40 -16.92 1.81 -19.11
CA LYS A 40 -15.55 1.73 -18.62
C LYS A 40 -15.52 1.50 -17.12
N PRO A 41 -14.50 0.83 -16.57
CA PRO A 41 -14.24 0.86 -15.14
C PRO A 41 -14.12 2.30 -14.65
N VAL A 42 -14.65 2.60 -13.48
CA VAL A 42 -14.62 3.94 -12.89
C VAL A 42 -13.55 4.01 -11.82
N LEU A 43 -12.71 5.04 -11.87
CA LEU A 43 -11.76 5.40 -10.82
C LEU A 43 -12.26 6.65 -10.08
N ILE A 44 -12.52 6.52 -8.78
CA ILE A 44 -12.85 7.65 -7.90
C ILE A 44 -11.55 8.09 -7.21
N GLU A 45 -11.02 9.23 -7.64
CA GLU A 45 -9.98 9.96 -6.94
C GLU A 45 -10.64 10.86 -5.90
N GLY A 46 -10.52 10.53 -4.62
CA GLY A 46 -11.19 11.33 -3.59
C GLY A 46 -10.30 11.55 -2.38
N VAL A 47 -10.11 12.82 -2.01
CA VAL A 47 -9.27 13.18 -0.84
C VAL A 47 -9.68 12.39 0.40
N THR A 48 -8.73 12.21 1.34
CA THR A 48 -9.01 11.50 2.59
C THR A 48 -10.14 12.20 3.36
N GLY A 49 -11.23 11.46 3.65
CA GLY A 49 -12.41 12.02 4.30
C GLY A 49 -13.43 12.67 3.37
N SER A 50 -13.31 12.52 2.04
CA SER A 50 -14.32 12.98 1.06
C SER A 50 -15.64 12.20 1.09
N GLY A 51 -15.71 11.10 1.85
CA GLY A 51 -16.91 10.27 1.95
C GLY A 51 -17.13 9.31 0.79
N LYS A 52 -16.06 8.81 0.14
CA LYS A 52 -16.15 7.75 -0.89
C LYS A 52 -17.07 6.61 -0.51
N THR A 53 -17.05 6.19 0.75
CA THR A 53 -17.92 5.12 1.26
C THR A 53 -19.41 5.44 1.12
N GLN A 54 -19.82 6.71 1.22
CA GLN A 54 -21.22 7.10 1.02
C GLN A 54 -21.63 6.95 -0.45
N VAL A 55 -20.73 7.31 -1.37
CA VAL A 55 -20.92 7.05 -2.81
C VAL A 55 -21.08 5.56 -3.06
N TYR A 56 -20.21 4.72 -2.48
CA TYR A 56 -20.32 3.26 -2.60
C TYR A 56 -21.66 2.73 -2.09
N ILE A 57 -22.08 3.15 -0.90
CA ILE A 57 -23.37 2.75 -0.31
C ILE A 57 -24.52 3.10 -1.27
N LYS A 58 -24.49 4.29 -1.87
CA LYS A 58 -25.54 4.71 -2.83
C LYS A 58 -25.56 3.85 -4.08
N LEU A 59 -24.38 3.52 -4.63
CA LEU A 59 -24.26 2.64 -5.81
C LEU A 59 -24.71 1.22 -5.50
N ILE A 60 -24.40 0.70 -4.30
CA ILE A 60 -24.87 -0.60 -3.82
C ILE A 60 -26.39 -0.62 -3.73
N GLU A 61 -27.02 0.39 -3.12
CA GLU A 61 -28.49 0.49 -3.04
C GLU A 61 -29.15 0.39 -4.41
N GLN A 62 -28.61 1.10 -5.38
CA GLN A 62 -29.14 1.10 -6.75
C GLN A 62 -28.98 -0.26 -7.42
N THR A 63 -27.83 -0.90 -7.25
CA THR A 63 -27.57 -2.24 -7.80
C THR A 63 -28.51 -3.29 -7.18
N LEU A 64 -28.70 -3.23 -5.87
CA LEU A 64 -29.62 -4.13 -5.16
C LEU A 64 -31.08 -3.90 -5.56
N SER A 65 -31.50 -2.65 -5.86
CA SER A 65 -32.85 -2.36 -6.33
C SER A 65 -33.15 -2.94 -7.72
N GLN A 66 -32.11 -3.25 -8.50
CA GLN A 66 -32.19 -3.94 -9.79
C GLN A 66 -32.19 -5.48 -9.65
N GLY A 67 -32.19 -6.00 -8.43
CA GLY A 67 -32.12 -7.44 -8.15
C GLY A 67 -30.74 -8.05 -8.37
N LYS A 68 -29.68 -7.23 -8.50
CA LYS A 68 -28.30 -7.69 -8.70
C LYS A 68 -27.51 -7.67 -7.39
N GLU A 69 -26.40 -8.43 -7.39
CA GLU A 69 -25.53 -8.63 -6.24
C GLU A 69 -24.24 -7.82 -6.35
N VAL A 70 -23.56 -7.61 -5.21
CA VAL A 70 -22.41 -6.71 -5.12
C VAL A 70 -21.26 -7.35 -4.36
N ILE A 71 -20.04 -7.18 -4.89
CA ILE A 71 -18.79 -7.49 -4.19
C ILE A 71 -18.11 -6.17 -3.81
N VAL A 72 -17.69 -6.06 -2.54
CA VAL A 72 -16.91 -4.92 -2.05
C VAL A 72 -15.57 -5.43 -1.54
N LEU A 73 -14.51 -5.09 -2.25
CA LEU A 73 -13.15 -5.42 -1.84
C LEU A 73 -12.62 -4.31 -0.94
N ILE A 74 -12.21 -4.71 0.27
CA ILE A 74 -11.59 -3.82 1.26
C ILE A 74 -10.31 -4.51 1.73
N PRO A 75 -9.16 -3.80 1.79
CA PRO A 75 -7.92 -4.37 2.32
C PRO A 75 -8.12 -4.90 3.74
N GLU A 76 -7.52 -6.03 4.08
CA GLU A 76 -7.77 -6.71 5.35
C GLU A 76 -7.50 -5.82 6.57
N ILE A 77 -6.48 -4.97 6.49
CA ILE A 77 -6.12 -3.98 7.52
C ILE A 77 -7.21 -2.90 7.68
N ALA A 78 -7.91 -2.55 6.60
CA ALA A 78 -8.98 -1.55 6.60
C ALA A 78 -10.37 -2.17 6.89
N LEU A 79 -10.47 -3.50 6.89
CA LEU A 79 -11.69 -4.26 7.21
C LEU A 79 -11.94 -4.27 8.73
N THR A 80 -12.11 -3.09 9.30
CA THR A 80 -12.35 -2.91 10.73
C THR A 80 -13.81 -3.13 11.09
N TYR A 81 -14.06 -3.35 12.39
CA TYR A 81 -15.44 -3.44 12.89
C TYR A 81 -16.27 -2.21 12.52
N GLN A 82 -15.71 -1.00 12.60
CA GLN A 82 -16.40 0.24 12.23
C GLN A 82 -16.80 0.28 10.75
N THR A 83 -15.89 -0.12 9.86
CA THR A 83 -16.19 -0.19 8.42
C THR A 83 -17.30 -1.18 8.12
N VAL A 84 -17.20 -2.39 8.67
CA VAL A 84 -18.20 -3.45 8.49
C VAL A 84 -19.56 -3.06 9.08
N ARG A 85 -19.57 -2.43 10.26
CA ARG A 85 -20.80 -1.95 10.91
C ARG A 85 -21.60 -0.97 10.05
N ARG A 86 -20.93 -0.06 9.31
CA ARG A 86 -21.60 0.87 8.39
C ARG A 86 -22.43 0.14 7.31
N PHE A 87 -21.90 -0.94 6.76
CA PHE A 87 -22.61 -1.74 5.76
C PHE A 87 -23.74 -2.55 6.41
N TYR A 88 -23.51 -3.17 7.57
CA TYR A 88 -24.57 -3.88 8.29
C TYR A 88 -25.72 -2.96 8.71
N ALA A 89 -25.42 -1.75 9.19
CA ALA A 89 -26.43 -0.76 9.56
C ALA A 89 -27.31 -0.36 8.36
N ARG A 90 -26.75 -0.43 7.14
CA ARG A 90 -27.48 -0.04 5.92
C ARG A 90 -28.21 -1.18 5.24
N PHE A 91 -27.61 -2.36 5.19
CA PHE A 91 -28.10 -3.47 4.37
C PHE A 91 -28.53 -4.69 5.19
N GLY A 92 -28.30 -4.67 6.50
CA GLY A 92 -28.75 -5.74 7.42
C GLY A 92 -28.20 -7.12 7.04
N ASP A 93 -29.09 -8.11 7.07
CA ASP A 93 -28.77 -9.52 6.81
C ASP A 93 -28.35 -9.82 5.35
N LYS A 94 -28.51 -8.86 4.43
CA LYS A 94 -28.04 -8.99 3.04
C LYS A 94 -26.53 -8.96 2.92
N VAL A 95 -25.81 -8.54 3.99
CA VAL A 95 -24.34 -8.43 4.00
C VAL A 95 -23.73 -9.70 4.56
N SER A 96 -22.64 -10.13 3.95
CA SER A 96 -21.72 -11.11 4.50
C SER A 96 -20.28 -10.63 4.38
N VAL A 97 -19.42 -11.12 5.28
CA VAL A 97 -18.01 -10.71 5.36
C VAL A 97 -17.11 -11.94 5.29
N ILE A 98 -16.08 -11.85 4.47
CA ILE A 98 -14.97 -12.82 4.42
C ILE A 98 -13.70 -12.13 4.94
N ASN A 99 -12.90 -12.85 5.73
CA ASN A 99 -11.59 -12.39 6.19
C ASN A 99 -10.63 -13.59 6.40
N SER A 100 -9.32 -13.31 6.56
CA SER A 100 -8.29 -14.35 6.73
C SER A 100 -8.37 -15.09 8.07
N ARG A 101 -9.03 -14.50 9.07
CA ARG A 101 -9.19 -15.11 10.41
C ARG A 101 -10.26 -16.20 10.45
N GLN A 102 -11.08 -16.31 9.40
CA GLN A 102 -12.08 -17.37 9.25
C GLN A 102 -11.42 -18.66 8.81
N SER A 103 -11.89 -19.78 9.37
CA SER A 103 -11.54 -21.13 8.92
C SER A 103 -12.04 -21.37 7.49
N GLN A 104 -11.52 -22.41 6.84
CA GLN A 104 -11.98 -22.81 5.51
C GLN A 104 -13.47 -23.15 5.49
N GLY A 105 -14.00 -23.81 6.54
CA GLY A 105 -15.42 -24.13 6.68
C GLY A 105 -16.28 -22.88 6.79
N GLU A 106 -15.91 -21.91 7.65
CA GLU A 106 -16.64 -20.65 7.78
C GLU A 106 -16.69 -19.86 6.46
N ARG A 107 -15.59 -19.83 5.70
CA ARG A 107 -15.55 -19.19 4.37
C ARG A 107 -16.43 -19.94 3.37
N TYR A 108 -16.39 -21.26 3.38
CA TYR A 108 -17.25 -22.08 2.54
C TYR A 108 -18.73 -21.82 2.81
N ASP A 109 -19.12 -21.69 4.09
CA ASP A 109 -20.51 -21.39 4.47
C ASP A 109 -20.95 -20.01 3.94
N GLN A 110 -20.07 -18.99 3.97
CA GLN A 110 -20.41 -17.68 3.40
C GLN A 110 -20.58 -17.77 1.87
N PHE A 111 -19.73 -18.52 1.17
CA PHE A 111 -19.89 -18.75 -0.27
C PHE A 111 -21.17 -19.54 -0.60
N LYS A 112 -21.52 -20.52 0.21
CA LYS A 112 -22.76 -21.29 0.06
C LYS A 112 -24.01 -20.41 0.24
N ARG A 113 -23.99 -19.51 1.23
CA ARG A 113 -25.06 -18.51 1.44
C ARG A 113 -25.20 -17.57 0.26
N ALA A 114 -24.07 -17.07 -0.29
CA ALA A 114 -24.07 -16.23 -1.49
C ALA A 114 -24.68 -16.99 -2.69
N LYS A 115 -24.24 -18.22 -2.94
CA LYS A 115 -24.76 -19.06 -4.04
C LYS A 115 -26.27 -19.33 -3.93
N LYS A 116 -26.81 -19.37 -2.70
CA LYS A 116 -28.25 -19.56 -2.46
C LYS A 116 -29.06 -18.27 -2.50
N GLY A 117 -28.43 -17.11 -2.72
CA GLY A 117 -29.09 -15.80 -2.68
C GLY A 117 -29.49 -15.33 -1.28
N GLU A 118 -29.00 -15.97 -0.21
CA GLU A 118 -29.26 -15.57 1.18
C GLU A 118 -28.55 -14.25 1.54
N VAL A 119 -27.49 -13.91 0.82
CA VAL A 119 -26.75 -12.65 0.93
C VAL A 119 -26.59 -12.02 -0.46
N GLN A 120 -26.63 -10.71 -0.51
CA GLN A 120 -26.54 -9.94 -1.76
C GLN A 120 -25.30 -9.02 -1.83
N VAL A 121 -24.63 -8.80 -0.70
CA VAL A 121 -23.42 -7.99 -0.60
C VAL A 121 -22.34 -8.79 0.10
N MET A 122 -21.24 -9.07 -0.62
CA MET A 122 -20.07 -9.73 -0.04
C MET A 122 -18.94 -8.72 0.16
N ILE A 123 -18.47 -8.59 1.40
CA ILE A 123 -17.36 -7.69 1.75
C ILE A 123 -16.15 -8.52 2.15
N GLY A 124 -14.98 -8.15 1.69
CA GLY A 124 -13.75 -8.85 2.12
C GLY A 124 -12.50 -8.42 1.36
N PRO A 125 -11.36 -9.06 1.64
CA PRO A 125 -10.11 -8.84 0.92
C PRO A 125 -10.20 -9.42 -0.49
N ARG A 126 -9.09 -9.42 -1.22
CA ARG A 126 -9.04 -9.92 -2.61
C ARG A 126 -9.73 -11.28 -2.85
N SER A 127 -9.78 -12.17 -1.85
CA SER A 127 -10.44 -13.48 -1.97
C SER A 127 -11.97 -13.39 -2.09
N ALA A 128 -12.59 -12.32 -1.61
CA ALA A 128 -14.01 -12.09 -1.79
C ALA A 128 -14.41 -11.91 -3.25
N LEU A 129 -13.44 -11.57 -4.11
CA LEU A 129 -13.66 -11.47 -5.56
C LEU A 129 -14.20 -12.76 -6.19
N PHE A 130 -13.98 -13.92 -5.56
CA PHE A 130 -14.43 -15.23 -6.07
C PHE A 130 -15.76 -15.70 -5.48
N THR A 131 -16.53 -14.79 -4.86
CA THR A 131 -17.89 -15.11 -4.36
C THR A 131 -18.78 -15.59 -5.51
N PRO A 132 -19.43 -16.77 -5.40
CA PRO A 132 -20.23 -17.35 -6.48
C PRO A 132 -21.65 -16.76 -6.51
N PHE A 133 -21.77 -15.48 -6.83
CA PHE A 133 -23.04 -14.83 -7.05
C PHE A 133 -23.65 -15.24 -8.39
N ALA A 134 -24.99 -15.30 -8.44
CA ALA A 134 -25.73 -15.71 -9.64
C ALA A 134 -25.99 -14.53 -10.59
N SER A 135 -26.10 -13.32 -10.06
CA SER A 135 -26.40 -12.09 -10.84
C SER A 135 -25.55 -10.92 -10.35
N LEU A 136 -24.23 -11.03 -10.51
CA LEU A 136 -23.32 -9.97 -10.10
C LEU A 136 -23.55 -8.69 -10.93
N GLY A 137 -23.76 -7.56 -10.27
CA GLY A 137 -23.98 -6.27 -10.93
C GLY A 137 -22.90 -5.23 -10.70
N LEU A 138 -22.17 -5.35 -9.57
CA LEU A 138 -21.18 -4.35 -9.20
C LEU A 138 -20.02 -4.96 -8.41
N ILE A 139 -18.81 -4.56 -8.75
CA ILE A 139 -17.60 -4.81 -7.96
C ILE A 139 -17.01 -3.46 -7.54
N ILE A 140 -16.87 -3.26 -6.25
CA ILE A 140 -16.22 -2.07 -5.66
C ILE A 140 -14.85 -2.49 -5.13
N ILE A 141 -13.81 -1.70 -5.40
CA ILE A 141 -12.46 -1.88 -4.85
C ILE A 141 -12.11 -0.60 -4.09
N ASP A 142 -12.16 -0.66 -2.78
CA ASP A 142 -11.74 0.46 -1.94
C ASP A 142 -10.24 0.41 -1.68
N GLU A 143 -9.60 1.59 -1.57
CA GLU A 143 -8.15 1.74 -1.45
C GLU A 143 -7.40 0.92 -2.53
N GLU A 144 -7.75 1.13 -3.81
CA GLU A 144 -7.30 0.30 -4.95
C GLU A 144 -5.77 0.18 -5.07
N HIS A 145 -5.04 1.18 -4.55
CA HIS A 145 -3.58 1.25 -4.54
C HIS A 145 -2.91 0.26 -3.57
N GLU A 146 -3.70 -0.43 -2.73
CA GLU A 146 -3.13 -1.30 -1.70
C GLU A 146 -2.38 -2.51 -2.27
N PRO A 147 -1.11 -2.72 -1.88
CA PRO A 147 -0.30 -3.83 -2.40
C PRO A 147 -0.92 -5.21 -2.11
N SER A 148 -1.77 -5.32 -1.08
CA SER A 148 -2.43 -6.57 -0.72
C SER A 148 -3.41 -7.10 -1.78
N TYR A 149 -3.78 -6.28 -2.75
CA TYR A 149 -4.58 -6.71 -3.90
C TYR A 149 -3.80 -7.54 -4.94
N LYS A 150 -2.46 -7.48 -4.93
CA LYS A 150 -1.61 -8.42 -5.66
C LYS A 150 -1.42 -9.69 -4.85
N SER A 151 -1.61 -10.87 -5.48
CA SER A 151 -1.32 -12.16 -4.85
C SER A 151 0.18 -12.44 -4.90
N GLU A 152 0.79 -12.73 -3.75
CA GLU A 152 2.19 -13.15 -3.68
C GLU A 152 2.37 -14.66 -3.93
N SER A 153 1.30 -15.44 -3.77
CA SER A 153 1.26 -16.88 -4.05
C SER A 153 0.59 -17.19 -5.38
N THR A 154 0.93 -18.32 -5.96
CA THR A 154 0.32 -18.81 -7.21
C THR A 154 -1.16 -19.18 -7.00
N PRO A 155 -2.06 -18.73 -7.90
CA PRO A 155 -1.83 -17.84 -9.04
C PRO A 155 -1.59 -16.39 -8.61
N ARG A 156 -0.58 -15.75 -9.20
CA ARG A 156 -0.17 -14.37 -8.89
C ARG A 156 -1.04 -13.34 -9.61
N TYR A 157 -2.34 -13.32 -9.30
CA TYR A 157 -3.28 -12.37 -9.88
C TYR A 157 -3.30 -11.03 -9.15
N HIS A 158 -3.71 -9.98 -9.84
CA HIS A 158 -4.06 -8.69 -9.26
C HIS A 158 -5.58 -8.55 -9.20
N ALA A 159 -6.12 -8.22 -8.03
CA ALA A 159 -7.57 -8.15 -7.82
C ALA A 159 -8.26 -7.16 -8.78
N ARG A 160 -7.65 -6.00 -9.08
CA ARG A 160 -8.17 -5.01 -10.03
C ARG A 160 -8.36 -5.62 -11.42
N GLU A 161 -7.32 -6.21 -12.00
CA GLU A 161 -7.38 -6.79 -13.35
C GLU A 161 -8.36 -7.97 -13.41
N THR A 162 -8.37 -8.79 -12.35
CA THR A 162 -9.30 -9.92 -12.25
C THR A 162 -10.75 -9.45 -12.08
N ALA A 163 -10.98 -8.38 -11.31
CA ALA A 163 -12.31 -7.78 -11.14
C ALA A 163 -12.85 -7.24 -12.47
N ILE A 164 -12.01 -6.51 -13.21
CA ILE A 164 -12.39 -5.98 -14.53
C ILE A 164 -12.72 -7.13 -15.49
N ARG A 165 -11.88 -8.18 -15.53
CA ARG A 165 -12.13 -9.35 -16.38
C ARG A 165 -13.40 -10.08 -15.99
N ARG A 166 -13.64 -10.28 -14.68
CA ARG A 166 -14.87 -10.88 -14.17
C ARG A 166 -16.10 -10.05 -14.54
N ALA A 167 -16.02 -8.74 -14.36
CA ALA A 167 -17.12 -7.83 -14.69
C ALA A 167 -17.51 -7.90 -16.17
N VAL A 168 -16.54 -8.00 -17.08
CA VAL A 168 -16.80 -8.20 -18.52
C VAL A 168 -17.55 -9.51 -18.76
N LEU A 169 -17.17 -10.60 -18.10
CA LEU A 169 -17.80 -11.91 -18.27
C LEU A 169 -19.23 -11.98 -17.71
N GLU A 170 -19.51 -11.23 -16.64
CA GLU A 170 -20.80 -11.25 -15.94
C GLU A 170 -21.65 -10.01 -16.20
N HIS A 171 -21.26 -9.14 -17.13
CA HIS A 171 -21.93 -7.86 -17.45
C HIS A 171 -22.16 -6.98 -16.19
N ALA A 172 -21.17 -6.95 -15.31
CA ALA A 172 -21.14 -6.14 -14.10
C ALA A 172 -20.32 -4.87 -14.29
N ASN A 173 -20.49 -3.91 -13.40
CA ASN A 173 -19.72 -2.68 -13.36
C ASN A 173 -18.57 -2.76 -12.34
N VAL A 174 -17.51 -1.97 -12.54
CA VAL A 174 -16.38 -1.86 -11.62
C VAL A 174 -16.19 -0.42 -11.19
N VAL A 175 -16.12 -0.21 -9.88
CA VAL A 175 -15.78 1.08 -9.26
C VAL A 175 -14.58 0.89 -8.35
N MET A 176 -13.53 1.63 -8.58
CA MET A 176 -12.31 1.66 -7.80
C MET A 176 -12.20 3.00 -7.10
N GLY A 177 -11.79 3.03 -5.86
CA GLY A 177 -11.61 4.30 -5.16
C GLY A 177 -10.33 4.35 -4.37
N SER A 178 -9.72 5.53 -4.38
CA SER A 178 -8.53 5.83 -3.61
C SER A 178 -8.41 7.34 -3.36
N ALA A 179 -7.72 7.71 -2.28
CA ALA A 179 -7.25 9.08 -2.09
C ALA A 179 -5.94 9.33 -2.84
N THR A 180 -5.21 8.27 -3.07
CA THR A 180 -3.90 8.24 -3.72
C THR A 180 -3.87 7.05 -4.67
N PRO A 181 -4.53 7.14 -5.83
CA PRO A 181 -4.59 6.04 -6.80
C PRO A 181 -3.22 5.46 -7.12
N SER A 182 -3.16 4.19 -7.54
CA SER A 182 -1.92 3.67 -8.12
C SER A 182 -1.60 4.40 -9.42
N VAL A 183 -0.31 4.60 -9.70
CA VAL A 183 0.15 5.28 -10.92
C VAL A 183 -0.37 4.55 -12.16
N GLU A 184 -0.46 3.22 -12.10
CA GLU A 184 -1.02 2.40 -13.17
C GLU A 184 -2.52 2.66 -13.41
N ALA A 185 -3.33 2.73 -12.34
CA ALA A 185 -4.77 2.99 -12.49
C ALA A 185 -5.05 4.42 -12.95
N TYR A 186 -4.28 5.38 -12.42
CA TYR A 186 -4.43 6.77 -12.81
C TYR A 186 -3.97 7.02 -14.25
N SER A 187 -2.88 6.39 -14.70
CA SER A 187 -2.44 6.42 -16.10
C SER A 187 -3.52 5.90 -17.05
N LYS A 188 -4.18 4.78 -16.71
CA LYS A 188 -5.31 4.25 -17.47
C LYS A 188 -6.49 5.23 -17.53
N ALA A 189 -6.75 5.96 -16.45
CA ALA A 189 -7.78 7.00 -16.42
C ALA A 189 -7.40 8.19 -17.31
N MET A 190 -6.15 8.66 -17.27
CA MET A 190 -5.66 9.73 -18.13
C MET A 190 -5.69 9.35 -19.61
N ASN A 191 -5.40 8.10 -19.94
CA ASN A 191 -5.48 7.57 -21.31
C ASN A 191 -6.94 7.27 -21.75
N GLY A 192 -7.92 7.49 -20.88
CA GLY A 192 -9.34 7.27 -21.19
C GLY A 192 -9.77 5.80 -21.21
N GLU A 193 -8.95 4.88 -20.69
CA GLU A 193 -9.34 3.48 -20.49
C GLU A 193 -10.30 3.34 -19.30
N TYR A 194 -10.13 4.18 -18.26
CA TYR A 194 -11.04 4.29 -17.11
C TYR A 194 -11.76 5.63 -17.13
N SER A 195 -12.95 5.70 -16.57
CA SER A 195 -13.68 6.95 -16.32
C SER A 195 -13.22 7.52 -14.99
N LEU A 196 -12.71 8.77 -14.97
CA LEU A 196 -12.24 9.43 -13.76
C LEU A 196 -13.35 10.28 -13.12
N VAL A 197 -13.58 10.07 -11.84
CA VAL A 197 -14.46 10.86 -10.99
C VAL A 197 -13.67 11.44 -9.84
N ARG A 198 -13.80 12.75 -9.57
CA ARG A 198 -13.05 13.42 -8.50
C ARG A 198 -13.97 13.85 -7.36
N LEU A 199 -13.48 13.66 -6.12
CA LEU A 199 -14.06 14.18 -4.89
C LEU A 199 -12.98 15.02 -4.19
N THR A 200 -13.03 16.33 -4.38
CA THR A 200 -11.96 17.26 -4.00
C THR A 200 -12.13 17.82 -2.60
N THR A 201 -13.35 17.73 -2.03
CA THR A 201 -13.68 18.31 -0.73
C THR A 201 -13.83 17.25 0.35
N ARG A 202 -13.36 17.55 1.57
CA ARG A 202 -13.68 16.73 2.75
C ARG A 202 -15.14 16.93 3.15
N TYR A 203 -15.76 15.87 3.65
CA TYR A 203 -17.11 15.96 4.22
C TYR A 203 -17.17 17.03 5.32
N GLY A 204 -18.17 17.94 5.23
CA GLY A 204 -18.30 19.08 6.14
C GLY A 204 -17.31 20.21 5.87
N SER A 205 -16.72 20.30 4.68
CA SER A 205 -15.78 21.37 4.24
C SER A 205 -14.60 21.59 5.20
N ARG A 206 -14.15 20.53 5.89
CA ARG A 206 -13.03 20.60 6.83
C ARG A 206 -11.73 20.82 6.08
N PRO A 207 -10.84 21.72 6.55
CA PRO A 207 -9.54 21.93 5.92
C PRO A 207 -8.65 20.69 6.06
N LEU A 208 -7.71 20.56 5.12
CA LEU A 208 -6.63 19.59 5.22
C LEU A 208 -5.70 19.98 6.39
N PRO A 209 -5.04 19.01 7.07
CA PRO A 209 -4.06 19.31 8.10
C PRO A 209 -2.93 20.19 7.56
N ARG A 210 -2.45 21.11 8.37
CA ARG A 210 -1.23 21.86 8.07
C ARG A 210 -0.02 20.95 8.22
N VAL A 211 0.84 20.90 7.23
CA VAL A 211 2.02 20.03 7.22
C VAL A 211 3.28 20.89 7.28
N SER A 212 4.17 20.54 8.19
CA SER A 212 5.55 21.04 8.19
C SER A 212 6.52 19.91 7.84
N ILE A 213 7.54 20.23 7.04
CA ILE A 213 8.63 19.33 6.70
C ILE A 213 9.85 19.77 7.49
N VAL A 214 10.43 18.84 8.26
CA VAL A 214 11.64 19.08 9.04
C VAL A 214 12.82 18.35 8.41
N ASP A 215 13.85 19.13 8.09
CA ASP A 215 15.13 18.60 7.61
C ASP A 215 15.96 18.06 8.78
N LEU A 216 16.09 16.73 8.85
CA LEU A 216 16.89 16.06 9.88
C LEU A 216 18.39 16.33 9.77
N ARG A 217 18.88 16.82 8.62
CA ARG A 217 20.28 17.24 8.42
C ARG A 217 20.55 18.52 9.22
N GLU A 218 19.62 19.47 9.18
CA GLU A 218 19.70 20.73 9.94
C GLU A 218 19.53 20.49 11.43
N GLU A 219 18.67 19.55 11.84
CA GLU A 219 18.55 19.12 13.23
C GLU A 219 19.89 18.57 13.77
N LEU A 220 20.57 17.73 12.97
CA LEU A 220 21.88 17.17 13.33
C LEU A 220 22.98 18.27 13.44
N LYS A 221 23.01 19.22 12.49
CA LYS A 221 23.93 20.35 12.52
C LYS A 221 23.73 21.23 13.76
N ALA A 222 22.47 21.40 14.17
CA ALA A 222 22.11 22.14 15.38
C ALA A 222 22.31 21.32 16.68
N GLY A 223 22.93 20.14 16.60
CA GLY A 223 23.26 19.30 17.76
C GLY A 223 22.15 18.33 18.19
N ASN A 224 20.98 18.34 17.56
CA ASN A 224 19.92 17.39 17.88
C ASN A 224 20.21 16.01 17.26
N ARG A 225 20.58 15.04 18.09
CA ARG A 225 20.86 13.65 17.69
C ARG A 225 19.67 12.71 17.94
N SER A 226 18.58 13.22 18.51
CA SER A 226 17.37 12.45 18.79
C SER A 226 16.64 12.04 17.51
N VAL A 227 15.78 11.03 17.62
CA VAL A 227 14.85 10.63 16.57
C VAL A 227 13.67 11.60 16.43
N LEU A 228 13.44 12.45 17.44
CA LEU A 228 12.41 13.49 17.42
C LEU A 228 13.06 14.86 17.18
N SER A 229 12.56 15.60 16.21
CA SER A 229 12.98 16.98 15.95
C SER A 229 12.51 17.92 17.07
N ARG A 230 13.16 19.07 17.18
CA ARG A 230 12.78 20.12 18.14
C ARG A 230 11.36 20.62 17.88
N GLU A 231 11.00 20.82 16.62
CA GLU A 231 9.64 21.24 16.24
C GLU A 231 8.59 20.21 16.64
N LEU A 232 8.82 18.93 16.35
CA LEU A 232 7.86 17.87 16.73
C LEU A 232 7.68 17.80 18.25
N ARG A 233 8.78 17.85 19.01
CA ARG A 233 8.71 17.89 20.49
C ARG A 233 7.91 19.09 21.02
N GLN A 234 8.14 20.27 20.46
CA GLN A 234 7.42 21.49 20.87
C GLN A 234 5.92 21.36 20.59
N LYS A 235 5.56 20.87 19.38
CA LYS A 235 4.15 20.65 19.04
C LYS A 235 3.51 19.56 19.92
N MET A 236 4.21 18.47 20.20
CA MET A 236 3.73 17.41 21.11
C MET A 236 3.43 17.99 22.49
N LYS A 237 4.36 18.75 23.08
CA LYS A 237 4.18 19.41 24.37
C LYS A 237 2.91 20.24 24.39
N GLY A 238 2.71 21.11 23.38
CA GLY A 238 1.52 21.95 23.28
C GLY A 238 0.20 21.15 23.14
N ARG A 239 0.23 19.92 22.57
CA ARG A 239 -0.95 19.04 22.50
C ARG A 239 -1.25 18.39 23.85
N PHE A 240 -0.23 17.92 24.57
CA PHE A 240 -0.41 17.32 25.88
C PHE A 240 -0.94 18.33 26.91
N GLU A 241 -0.47 19.57 26.86
CA GLU A 241 -0.99 20.67 27.70
C GLU A 241 -2.49 20.93 27.44
N LYS A 242 -2.95 20.72 26.19
CA LYS A 242 -4.36 20.86 25.77
C LYS A 242 -5.17 19.58 25.96
N LYS A 243 -4.58 18.50 26.49
CA LYS A 243 -5.17 17.15 26.59
C LYS A 243 -5.65 16.61 25.24
N GLU A 244 -4.93 16.93 24.17
CA GLU A 244 -5.17 16.43 22.82
C GLU A 244 -4.27 15.23 22.56
N GLN A 245 -4.72 14.33 21.66
CA GLN A 245 -3.99 13.11 21.36
C GLN A 245 -3.00 13.31 20.21
N VAL A 246 -1.91 12.55 20.25
CA VAL A 246 -0.84 12.53 19.25
C VAL A 246 -0.68 11.14 18.67
N MET A 247 -0.39 11.05 17.37
CA MET A 247 0.06 9.81 16.75
C MET A 247 1.47 9.96 16.19
N LEU A 248 2.35 8.98 16.48
CA LEU A 248 3.68 8.89 15.86
C LEU A 248 3.75 7.70 14.92
N PHE A 249 3.96 7.99 13.68
CA PHE A 249 4.04 7.00 12.61
C PHE A 249 5.50 6.72 12.22
N LEU A 250 5.88 5.45 12.24
CA LEU A 250 7.15 4.96 11.73
C LEU A 250 6.88 3.96 10.60
N ASN A 251 7.30 4.29 9.39
CA ASN A 251 7.16 3.35 8.27
C ASN A 251 8.30 2.33 8.27
N ARG A 252 8.19 1.31 9.15
CA ARG A 252 9.13 0.19 9.19
C ARG A 252 8.41 -1.12 8.88
N ARG A 253 8.46 -1.56 7.62
CA ARG A 253 8.20 -2.96 7.26
C ARG A 253 9.47 -3.55 6.67
N GLY A 254 10.12 -4.46 7.43
CA GLY A 254 11.00 -5.52 6.91
C GLY A 254 12.15 -5.15 5.97
N TYR A 255 12.41 -3.87 5.74
CA TYR A 255 13.48 -3.46 4.84
C TYR A 255 14.81 -3.61 5.57
N ALA A 256 15.60 -4.60 5.13
CA ALA A 256 17.03 -4.70 5.42
C ALA A 256 17.67 -3.35 5.05
N GLY A 257 18.57 -2.89 5.92
CA GLY A 257 19.01 -1.53 5.93
C GLY A 257 19.67 -1.06 4.64
N PHE A 258 19.03 -0.13 3.95
CA PHE A 258 19.76 0.75 3.06
C PHE A 258 20.75 1.59 3.89
N VAL A 259 21.86 1.96 3.27
CA VAL A 259 22.89 2.78 3.89
C VAL A 259 22.77 4.22 3.43
N SER A 260 22.61 5.13 4.39
CA SER A 260 22.49 6.57 4.14
C SER A 260 23.38 7.40 5.06
N CYS A 261 23.75 8.57 4.61
CA CYS A 261 24.48 9.55 5.38
C CYS A 261 23.52 10.49 6.12
N ARG A 262 23.61 10.55 7.44
CA ARG A 262 22.77 11.45 8.25
C ARG A 262 23.13 12.92 8.11
N SER A 263 24.36 13.23 7.64
CA SER A 263 24.83 14.60 7.50
C SER A 263 24.37 15.28 6.21
N CYS A 264 24.32 14.54 5.09
CA CYS A 264 23.93 15.12 3.80
C CYS A 264 22.74 14.42 3.12
N GLY A 265 22.21 13.36 3.73
CA GLY A 265 21.10 12.60 3.16
C GLY A 265 21.52 11.59 2.06
N HIS A 266 22.79 11.59 1.60
CA HIS A 266 23.21 10.70 0.52
C HIS A 266 22.87 9.24 0.83
N VAL A 267 22.23 8.57 -0.13
CA VAL A 267 21.89 7.14 -0.06
C VAL A 267 22.76 6.38 -1.05
N MET A 268 23.31 5.26 -0.62
CA MET A 268 24.07 4.36 -1.51
C MET A 268 23.11 3.70 -2.50
N LYS A 269 23.18 4.12 -3.76
CA LYS A 269 22.33 3.62 -4.86
C LYS A 269 23.11 2.78 -5.86
N CYS A 270 22.40 1.89 -6.55
CA CYS A 270 22.95 1.13 -7.67
C CYS A 270 23.14 2.05 -8.88
N PRO A 271 24.34 2.11 -9.50
CA PRO A 271 24.59 2.97 -10.65
C PRO A 271 23.84 2.54 -11.92
N HIS A 272 23.31 1.31 -11.96
CA HIS A 272 22.63 0.76 -13.13
C HIS A 272 21.09 0.79 -13.01
N CYS A 273 20.56 0.72 -11.79
CA CYS A 273 19.11 0.57 -11.54
C CYS A 273 18.50 1.75 -10.78
N ASP A 274 19.32 2.66 -10.26
CA ASP A 274 18.94 3.79 -9.40
C ASP A 274 18.10 3.42 -8.14
N VAL A 275 18.07 2.14 -7.76
CA VAL A 275 17.49 1.68 -6.50
C VAL A 275 18.53 1.69 -5.39
N SER A 276 18.10 1.83 -4.14
CA SER A 276 18.99 1.76 -2.98
C SER A 276 19.66 0.39 -2.87
N LEU A 277 20.94 0.38 -2.46
CA LEU A 277 21.68 -0.84 -2.18
C LEU A 277 21.36 -1.35 -0.78
N SER A 278 21.18 -2.66 -0.64
CA SER A 278 20.96 -3.34 0.63
C SER A 278 22.24 -3.73 1.32
N GLU A 279 22.30 -3.46 2.62
CA GLU A 279 23.40 -3.92 3.47
C GLU A 279 23.23 -5.40 3.81
N HIS A 280 24.23 -6.20 3.46
CA HIS A 280 24.35 -7.61 3.80
C HIS A 280 25.46 -7.85 4.84
N ASN A 281 25.46 -9.05 5.42
CA ASN A 281 26.54 -9.51 6.28
C ASN A 281 27.89 -9.33 5.56
N ASN A 282 28.95 -9.00 6.30
CA ASN A 282 30.30 -8.72 5.81
C ASN A 282 30.51 -7.33 5.18
N GLU A 283 29.75 -6.31 5.59
CA GLU A 283 29.92 -4.92 5.15
C GLU A 283 29.84 -4.74 3.62
N ARG A 284 29.02 -5.55 2.94
CA ARG A 284 28.76 -5.45 1.50
C ARG A 284 27.40 -4.86 1.22
N LEU A 285 27.33 -4.08 0.14
CA LEU A 285 26.10 -3.48 -0.39
C LEU A 285 25.76 -4.17 -1.71
N LEU A 286 24.53 -4.67 -1.86
CA LEU A 286 24.07 -5.43 -3.02
C LEU A 286 22.82 -4.82 -3.65
N CYS A 287 22.77 -4.79 -4.97
CA CYS A 287 21.57 -4.50 -5.75
C CYS A 287 20.81 -5.81 -6.07
N HIS A 288 19.59 -5.95 -5.58
CA HIS A 288 18.74 -7.11 -5.85
C HIS A 288 18.03 -7.10 -7.21
N TYR A 289 18.26 -6.06 -8.03
CA TYR A 289 17.79 -6.02 -9.42
C TYR A 289 18.84 -6.62 -10.37
N CYS A 290 20.04 -6.07 -10.37
CA CYS A 290 21.07 -6.45 -11.35
C CYS A 290 22.24 -7.24 -10.77
N GLY A 291 22.32 -7.42 -9.44
CA GLY A 291 23.42 -8.11 -8.77
C GLY A 291 24.67 -7.25 -8.55
N TYR A 292 24.64 -5.95 -8.88
CA TYR A 292 25.78 -5.07 -8.59
C TYR A 292 26.13 -5.07 -7.11
N GLU A 293 27.41 -5.22 -6.81
CA GLU A 293 27.95 -5.32 -5.45
C GLU A 293 29.07 -4.32 -5.23
N THR A 294 29.13 -3.71 -4.05
CA THR A 294 30.20 -2.81 -3.62
C THR A 294 30.43 -2.93 -2.11
N GLY A 295 31.59 -2.48 -1.64
CA GLY A 295 31.89 -2.41 -0.20
C GLY A 295 31.10 -1.29 0.48
N LYS A 296 30.76 -1.47 1.75
CA LYS A 296 30.17 -0.41 2.56
C LYS A 296 31.23 0.66 2.88
N PRO A 297 31.01 1.93 2.53
CA PRO A 297 31.95 2.98 2.83
C PRO A 297 31.96 3.29 4.34
N ARG A 298 33.14 3.57 4.89
CA ARG A 298 33.29 4.02 6.29
C ARG A 298 32.99 5.50 6.47
N ILE A 299 33.17 6.27 5.40
CA ILE A 299 32.86 7.71 5.33
C ILE A 299 31.97 7.96 4.13
N CYS A 300 31.13 8.97 4.20
CA CYS A 300 30.24 9.34 3.11
C CYS A 300 31.05 9.76 1.86
N PRO A 301 30.81 9.15 0.69
CA PRO A 301 31.54 9.51 -0.54
C PRO A 301 31.24 10.92 -1.05
N VAL A 302 30.15 11.55 -0.58
CA VAL A 302 29.72 12.88 -1.03
C VAL A 302 30.22 13.98 -0.09
N CYS A 303 30.11 13.81 1.23
CA CYS A 303 30.41 14.89 2.18
C CYS A 303 31.54 14.56 3.18
N GLY A 304 32.16 13.36 3.08
CA GLY A 304 33.25 12.93 3.98
C GLY A 304 32.82 12.63 5.42
N SER A 305 31.53 12.71 5.75
CA SER A 305 31.04 12.50 7.11
C SER A 305 31.14 11.03 7.56
N PRO A 306 31.53 10.77 8.83
CA PRO A 306 31.52 9.41 9.38
C PRO A 306 30.09 8.92 9.76
N TYR A 307 29.08 9.77 9.67
CA TYR A 307 27.69 9.43 10.04
C TYR A 307 26.95 8.73 8.88
N ILE A 308 27.58 7.71 8.28
CA ILE A 308 27.00 6.87 7.24
C ILE A 308 26.66 5.49 7.81
N GLY A 309 25.42 5.01 7.59
CA GLY A 309 24.96 3.73 8.09
C GLY A 309 23.48 3.50 7.94
N GLY A 310 22.99 2.33 8.37
CA GLY A 310 21.57 1.99 8.35
C GLY A 310 20.77 2.70 9.45
N PHE A 311 19.49 2.96 9.19
CA PHE A 311 18.56 3.49 10.20
C PHE A 311 18.16 2.37 11.18
N LYS A 312 18.47 2.54 12.47
CA LYS A 312 18.29 1.48 13.49
C LYS A 312 17.08 1.71 14.42
N ALA A 313 16.41 2.87 14.37
CA ALA A 313 15.30 3.16 15.28
C ALA A 313 14.06 2.30 14.97
N GLY A 314 13.48 1.71 16.02
CA GLY A 314 12.19 1.01 15.98
C GLY A 314 11.15 1.71 16.85
N THR A 315 9.90 1.23 16.83
CA THR A 315 8.81 1.76 17.67
C THR A 315 9.14 1.73 19.15
N GLN A 316 9.87 0.71 19.62
CA GLN A 316 10.35 0.63 21.01
C GLN A 316 11.31 1.75 21.38
N GLN A 317 12.23 2.09 20.47
CA GLN A 317 13.17 3.17 20.72
C GLN A 317 12.48 4.54 20.71
N ILE A 318 11.50 4.73 19.82
CA ILE A 318 10.68 5.95 19.80
C ILE A 318 9.90 6.08 21.11
N GLU A 319 9.27 4.99 21.56
CA GLU A 319 8.55 4.96 22.85
C GLU A 319 9.45 5.33 24.00
N LYS A 320 10.69 4.77 24.04
CA LYS A 320 11.68 5.11 25.08
C LYS A 320 12.00 6.61 25.09
N VAL A 321 12.30 7.20 23.92
CA VAL A 321 12.60 8.63 23.79
C VAL A 321 11.40 9.49 24.21
N VAL A 322 10.18 9.10 23.85
CA VAL A 322 8.96 9.83 24.27
C VAL A 322 8.80 9.81 25.78
N ARG A 323 9.01 8.67 26.44
CA ARG A 323 8.93 8.55 27.91
C ARG A 323 10.02 9.32 28.64
N GLU A 324 11.21 9.42 28.04
CA GLU A 324 12.31 10.25 28.58
C GLU A 324 12.03 11.75 28.43
N ASP A 325 11.49 12.18 27.29
CA ASP A 325 11.16 13.58 27.00
C ASP A 325 9.87 14.05 27.74
N PHE A 326 8.91 13.13 27.98
CA PHE A 326 7.58 13.40 28.53
C PHE A 326 7.16 12.30 29.53
N PRO A 327 7.73 12.29 30.77
CA PRO A 327 7.50 11.23 31.77
C PRO A 327 6.03 11.06 32.17
N GLU A 328 5.24 12.14 32.15
CA GLU A 328 3.82 12.14 32.53
C GLU A 328 2.86 11.63 31.43
N VAL A 329 3.38 11.41 30.20
CA VAL A 329 2.56 11.06 29.04
C VAL A 329 2.35 9.55 28.97
N ARG A 330 1.09 9.15 28.84
CA ARG A 330 0.71 7.74 28.70
C ARG A 330 0.88 7.31 27.25
N THR A 331 1.72 6.30 27.02
CA THR A 331 2.06 5.79 25.69
C THR A 331 1.37 4.47 25.40
N LEU A 332 0.85 4.30 24.19
CA LEU A 332 0.47 3.02 23.60
C LEU A 332 1.31 2.74 22.35
N ARG A 333 1.71 1.48 22.18
CA ARG A 333 2.45 1.03 21.01
C ARG A 333 1.65 0.02 20.22
N MET A 334 1.63 0.18 18.88
CA MET A 334 0.92 -0.67 17.96
C MET A 334 1.82 -1.08 16.80
N ASP A 335 2.42 -2.24 16.92
CA ASP A 335 3.28 -2.86 15.92
C ASP A 335 3.01 -4.37 15.83
N PHE A 336 3.77 -5.06 14.99
CA PHE A 336 3.60 -6.50 14.82
C PHE A 336 3.77 -7.29 16.12
N ASP A 337 4.69 -6.87 17.00
CA ASP A 337 4.96 -7.58 18.26
C ASP A 337 3.83 -7.42 19.27
N THR A 338 3.26 -6.21 19.37
CA THR A 338 2.16 -5.91 20.30
C THR A 338 0.80 -6.45 19.84
N THR A 339 0.66 -6.79 18.55
CA THR A 339 -0.60 -7.23 17.94
C THR A 339 -0.66 -8.72 17.59
N ARG A 340 0.30 -9.53 18.05
CA ARG A 340 0.36 -10.98 17.78
C ARG A 340 -0.81 -11.78 18.37
N THR A 341 -1.31 -11.40 19.55
CA THR A 341 -2.39 -12.10 20.22
C THR A 341 -3.75 -11.69 19.68
N LYS A 342 -4.66 -12.66 19.57
CA LYS A 342 -6.04 -12.42 19.08
C LYS A 342 -6.74 -11.37 19.96
N GLY A 343 -7.23 -10.30 19.34
CA GLY A 343 -7.96 -9.22 20.01
C GLY A 343 -7.07 -8.12 20.62
N SER A 344 -5.73 -8.23 20.59
CA SER A 344 -4.84 -7.15 21.08
C SER A 344 -4.93 -5.88 20.23
N TYR A 345 -5.09 -6.03 18.93
CA TYR A 345 -5.29 -4.93 17.99
C TYR A 345 -6.51 -4.07 18.38
N GLU A 346 -7.65 -4.72 18.56
CA GLU A 346 -8.91 -4.07 18.93
C GLU A 346 -8.84 -3.44 20.34
N LYS A 347 -8.14 -4.09 21.26
CA LYS A 347 -7.95 -3.56 22.63
C LYS A 347 -7.11 -2.27 22.65
N ILE A 348 -6.00 -2.24 21.91
CA ILE A 348 -5.14 -1.05 21.82
C ILE A 348 -5.92 0.13 21.25
N LEU A 349 -6.71 -0.10 20.19
CA LEU A 349 -7.50 0.95 19.56
C LEU A 349 -8.64 1.45 20.48
N ALA A 350 -9.31 0.54 21.18
CA ALA A 350 -10.36 0.90 22.13
C ALA A 350 -9.79 1.73 23.30
N ALA A 351 -8.65 1.33 23.85
CA ALA A 351 -7.97 2.07 24.91
C ALA A 351 -7.55 3.48 24.46
N PHE A 352 -7.02 3.60 23.23
CA PHE A 352 -6.66 4.91 22.68
C PHE A 352 -7.90 5.77 22.43
N ALA A 353 -8.96 5.21 21.87
CA ALA A 353 -10.23 5.92 21.68
C ALA A 353 -10.90 6.34 23.00
N ALA A 354 -10.70 5.58 24.09
CA ALA A 354 -11.19 5.90 25.43
C ALA A 354 -10.30 6.90 26.20
N HIS A 355 -9.30 7.50 25.56
CA HIS A 355 -8.34 8.40 26.20
C HIS A 355 -7.53 7.77 27.35
N GLU A 356 -7.34 6.44 27.34
CA GLU A 356 -6.45 5.77 28.27
C GLU A 356 -4.96 6.05 27.98
N ALA A 357 -4.66 6.57 26.78
CA ALA A 357 -3.34 7.05 26.39
C ALA A 357 -3.40 8.35 25.61
N ASP A 358 -2.34 9.13 25.73
CA ASP A 358 -2.18 10.46 25.14
C ASP A 358 -1.46 10.38 23.79
N ILE A 359 -0.67 9.32 23.60
CA ILE A 359 0.08 9.09 22.37
C ILE A 359 -0.01 7.64 21.90
N LEU A 360 -0.24 7.46 20.59
CA LEU A 360 -0.17 6.17 19.91
C LEU A 360 1.04 6.13 18.99
N ILE A 361 1.97 5.22 19.25
CA ILE A 361 3.20 5.02 18.45
C ILE A 361 3.04 3.75 17.66
N GLY A 362 3.21 3.81 16.33
CA GLY A 362 3.06 2.59 15.56
C GLY A 362 3.53 2.66 14.12
N THR A 363 3.29 1.55 13.43
CA THR A 363 3.61 1.38 12.02
C THR A 363 2.37 1.57 11.15
N GLN A 364 2.34 1.06 9.93
CA GLN A 364 1.22 1.22 8.97
C GLN A 364 -0.17 0.84 9.54
N MET A 365 -0.22 0.07 10.62
CA MET A 365 -1.48 -0.32 11.25
C MET A 365 -2.23 0.86 11.87
N ILE A 366 -1.52 1.90 12.35
CA ILE A 366 -2.18 3.06 12.97
C ILE A 366 -2.78 4.04 11.96
N VAL A 367 -2.28 4.04 10.72
CA VAL A 367 -2.73 4.99 9.68
C VAL A 367 -3.91 4.46 8.86
N LYS A 368 -4.36 3.22 9.08
CA LYS A 368 -5.43 2.58 8.29
C LYS A 368 -6.66 2.26 9.11
N GLY A 369 -7.84 2.56 8.56
CA GLY A 369 -9.12 2.02 9.03
C GLY A 369 -9.72 2.61 10.32
N HIS A 370 -9.13 3.64 10.94
CA HIS A 370 -9.62 4.20 12.19
C HIS A 370 -9.76 5.71 12.15
N ASP A 371 -10.76 6.23 12.84
CA ASP A 371 -11.00 7.65 13.06
C ASP A 371 -10.87 7.97 14.54
N PHE A 372 -9.93 8.86 14.88
CA PHE A 372 -9.74 9.41 16.22
C PHE A 372 -9.92 10.91 16.15
N PRO A 373 -11.08 11.45 16.56
CA PRO A 373 -11.40 12.87 16.40
C PRO A 373 -10.50 13.79 17.23
N ASP A 374 -9.93 13.30 18.32
CA ASP A 374 -9.08 14.07 19.21
C ASP A 374 -7.58 14.01 18.86
N VAL A 375 -7.22 13.28 17.80
CA VAL A 375 -5.86 13.30 17.25
C VAL A 375 -5.68 14.57 16.43
N THR A 376 -4.95 15.53 16.98
CA THR A 376 -4.69 16.83 16.35
C THR A 376 -3.26 16.96 15.82
N LEU A 377 -2.34 16.05 16.20
CA LEU A 377 -0.97 16.03 15.72
C LEU A 377 -0.57 14.63 15.21
N MET A 378 -0.07 14.59 13.97
CA MET A 378 0.57 13.42 13.38
C MET A 378 2.07 13.68 13.21
N GLY A 379 2.92 12.91 13.88
CA GLY A 379 4.37 12.93 13.66
C GLY A 379 4.80 11.75 12.77
N ILE A 380 5.42 12.04 11.63
CA ILE A 380 6.05 11.03 10.77
C ILE A 380 7.54 11.05 11.06
N VAL A 381 8.04 10.01 11.76
CA VAL A 381 9.36 10.03 12.39
C VAL A 381 10.50 9.84 11.39
N ALA A 382 10.32 9.07 10.33
CA ALA A 382 11.32 8.82 9.29
C ALA A 382 10.64 8.49 7.97
N ALA A 383 10.37 9.52 7.16
CA ALA A 383 9.76 9.36 5.85
C ALA A 383 10.67 8.60 4.88
N ASP A 384 11.98 8.74 5.03
CA ASP A 384 13.01 8.14 4.16
C ASP A 384 13.02 6.61 4.16
N LEU A 385 12.47 5.96 5.19
CA LEU A 385 12.46 4.50 5.26
C LEU A 385 11.68 3.85 4.12
N SER A 386 10.60 4.48 3.66
CA SER A 386 9.85 4.01 2.49
C SER A 386 10.44 4.50 1.18
N LEU A 387 10.98 5.70 1.18
CA LEU A 387 11.57 6.32 -0.01
C LEU A 387 12.77 5.54 -0.52
N ASN A 388 13.55 4.97 0.39
CA ASN A 388 14.76 4.24 0.08
C ASN A 388 14.58 2.71 0.07
N ALA A 389 13.38 2.23 -0.24
CA ALA A 389 13.13 0.82 -0.47
C ALA A 389 13.73 0.36 -1.81
N GLU A 390 14.00 -0.94 -1.93
CA GLU A 390 14.57 -1.60 -3.11
C GLU A 390 13.51 -1.87 -4.20
N ASP A 391 12.64 -0.93 -4.48
CA ASP A 391 11.53 -1.11 -5.42
C ASP A 391 11.32 0.20 -6.18
N TYR A 392 11.15 0.12 -7.49
CA TYR A 392 10.89 1.30 -8.31
C TYR A 392 9.63 2.09 -7.89
N ARG A 393 8.71 1.45 -7.15
CA ARG A 393 7.51 2.07 -6.57
C ARG A 393 7.76 2.76 -5.22
N CYS A 394 9.02 2.90 -4.77
CA CYS A 394 9.31 3.44 -3.44
C CYS A 394 8.77 4.86 -3.24
N ALA A 395 8.91 5.73 -4.25
CA ALA A 395 8.39 7.09 -4.21
C ALA A 395 6.86 7.14 -4.18
N GLU A 396 6.20 6.33 -4.99
CA GLU A 396 4.73 6.17 -4.98
C GLU A 396 4.23 5.69 -3.63
N ARG A 397 4.81 4.63 -3.08
CA ARG A 397 4.44 4.11 -1.76
C ARG A 397 4.68 5.11 -0.64
N THR A 398 5.76 5.90 -0.75
CA THR A 398 6.04 6.97 0.22
C THR A 398 4.97 8.03 0.17
N PHE A 399 4.65 8.54 -1.02
CA PHE A 399 3.58 9.50 -1.21
C PHE A 399 2.25 9.01 -0.61
N GLN A 400 1.84 7.79 -0.98
CA GLN A 400 0.60 7.17 -0.50
C GLN A 400 0.55 7.07 1.03
N LEU A 401 1.62 6.59 1.65
CA LEU A 401 1.71 6.44 3.10
C LEU A 401 1.72 7.77 3.84
N LEU A 402 2.43 8.78 3.31
CA LEU A 402 2.47 10.12 3.89
C LEU A 402 1.09 10.78 3.82
N CYS A 403 0.41 10.73 2.67
CA CYS A 403 -0.95 11.26 2.53
C CYS A 403 -1.94 10.56 3.46
N GLN A 404 -1.85 9.22 3.60
CA GLN A 404 -2.68 8.48 4.55
C GLN A 404 -2.41 8.90 6.00
N ALA A 405 -1.13 9.05 6.38
CA ALA A 405 -0.74 9.46 7.73
C ALA A 405 -1.19 10.89 8.03
N VAL A 406 -0.84 11.84 7.16
CA VAL A 406 -1.27 13.24 7.26
C VAL A 406 -2.80 13.33 7.37
N GLY A 407 -3.51 12.58 6.55
CA GLY A 407 -4.97 12.55 6.53
C GLY A 407 -5.64 12.05 7.81
N ARG A 408 -4.88 11.52 8.79
CA ARG A 408 -5.42 11.10 10.11
C ARG A 408 -5.56 12.25 11.09
N GLY A 409 -4.74 13.28 10.97
CA GLY A 409 -4.85 14.46 11.83
C GLY A 409 -6.08 15.31 11.52
N GLY A 410 -6.75 15.85 12.55
CA GLY A 410 -7.83 16.82 12.42
C GLY A 410 -9.11 16.26 11.79
N ARG A 411 -9.50 15.04 12.13
CA ARG A 411 -10.78 14.47 11.72
C ARG A 411 -11.95 14.89 12.62
N GLY A 412 -11.65 15.47 13.77
CA GLY A 412 -12.62 16.09 14.65
C GLY A 412 -12.97 17.52 14.24
N GLU A 413 -13.42 18.31 15.21
CA GLU A 413 -13.74 19.74 15.03
C GLU A 413 -12.46 20.61 15.06
N LYS A 414 -11.40 20.11 15.71
CA LYS A 414 -10.14 20.84 15.86
C LYS A 414 -9.28 20.68 14.60
N PRO A 415 -8.57 21.75 14.18
CA PRO A 415 -7.66 21.65 13.04
C PRO A 415 -6.49 20.70 13.35
N GLY A 416 -6.14 19.87 12.36
CA GLY A 416 -5.01 18.96 12.47
C GLY A 416 -3.71 19.56 11.98
N GLU A 417 -2.61 19.07 12.56
CA GLU A 417 -1.26 19.34 12.07
C GLU A 417 -0.49 18.03 11.83
N ALA A 418 0.46 18.08 10.91
CA ALA A 418 1.39 16.97 10.70
C ALA A 418 2.83 17.50 10.59
N VAL A 419 3.78 16.70 11.09
CA VAL A 419 5.22 16.96 10.97
C VAL A 419 5.87 15.80 10.25
N ILE A 420 6.45 16.04 9.08
CA ILE A 420 7.20 15.05 8.31
C ILE A 420 8.69 15.27 8.57
N GLN A 421 9.36 14.34 9.24
CA GLN A 421 10.79 14.35 9.46
C GLN A 421 11.51 13.53 8.37
N THR A 422 12.47 14.14 7.69
CA THR A 422 13.16 13.53 6.55
C THR A 422 14.57 14.05 6.36
N TYR A 423 15.44 13.24 5.74
CA TYR A 423 16.75 13.67 5.23
C TYR A 423 16.69 14.19 3.79
N HIS A 424 15.52 14.07 3.12
CA HIS A 424 15.29 14.48 1.73
C HIS A 424 14.07 15.41 1.61
N PRO A 425 14.10 16.61 2.25
CA PRO A 425 12.96 17.52 2.26
C PRO A 425 12.51 17.96 0.86
N ASP A 426 13.43 18.01 -0.10
CA ASP A 426 13.17 18.48 -1.46
C ASP A 426 12.65 17.37 -2.41
N HIS A 427 12.50 16.15 -1.93
CA HIS A 427 12.02 15.05 -2.76
C HIS A 427 10.56 15.25 -3.17
N TYR A 428 10.27 15.15 -4.48
CA TYR A 428 8.94 15.45 -5.04
C TYR A 428 7.79 14.70 -4.34
N SER A 429 7.97 13.42 -3.98
CA SER A 429 6.92 12.65 -3.28
C SER A 429 6.64 13.18 -1.86
N ILE A 430 7.63 13.76 -1.18
CA ILE A 430 7.47 14.36 0.15
C ILE A 430 6.81 15.73 0.02
N GLN A 431 7.28 16.56 -0.91
CA GLN A 431 6.70 17.87 -1.18
C GLN A 431 5.23 17.77 -1.60
N ALA A 432 4.93 16.92 -2.57
CA ALA A 432 3.56 16.69 -3.03
C ALA A 432 2.65 16.12 -1.90
N ALA A 433 3.18 15.21 -1.05
CA ALA A 433 2.43 14.67 0.07
C ALA A 433 2.12 15.72 1.14
N ALA A 434 3.00 16.69 1.36
CA ALA A 434 2.80 17.77 2.32
C ALA A 434 1.61 18.67 1.94
N VAL A 435 1.39 18.90 0.66
CA VAL A 435 0.24 19.66 0.14
C VAL A 435 -0.89 18.76 -0.35
N GLN A 436 -0.72 17.44 -0.28
CA GLN A 436 -1.66 16.41 -0.76
C GLN A 436 -2.05 16.58 -2.24
N ASP A 437 -1.09 17.00 -3.07
CA ASP A 437 -1.25 17.17 -4.51
C ASP A 437 -0.85 15.88 -5.24
N TYR A 438 -1.86 15.07 -5.57
CA TYR A 438 -1.63 13.83 -6.31
C TYR A 438 -1.19 14.09 -7.75
N GLN A 439 -1.72 15.14 -8.39
CA GLN A 439 -1.40 15.43 -9.79
C GLN A 439 0.07 15.82 -9.96
N ALA A 440 0.58 16.71 -9.12
CA ALA A 440 2.00 17.09 -9.13
C ALA A 440 2.90 15.88 -8.87
N PHE A 441 2.53 15.01 -7.92
CA PHE A 441 3.23 13.75 -7.68
C PHE A 441 3.25 12.87 -8.94
N TYR A 442 2.09 12.67 -9.57
CA TYR A 442 1.95 11.78 -10.73
C TYR A 442 2.80 12.24 -11.92
N GLU A 443 2.82 13.53 -12.22
CA GLU A 443 3.58 14.11 -13.34
C GLU A 443 5.08 13.84 -13.19
N GLU A 444 5.64 14.08 -12.01
CA GLU A 444 7.05 13.80 -11.72
C GLU A 444 7.37 12.30 -11.73
N GLU A 445 6.54 11.49 -11.08
CA GLU A 445 6.70 10.03 -11.04
C GLU A 445 6.64 9.42 -12.45
N MET A 446 5.70 9.87 -13.29
CA MET A 446 5.58 9.38 -14.67
C MET A 446 6.78 9.76 -15.53
N SER A 447 7.31 10.96 -15.37
CA SER A 447 8.54 11.38 -16.06
C SER A 447 9.70 10.44 -15.73
N TYR A 448 9.85 10.08 -14.46
CA TYR A 448 10.86 9.13 -14.00
C TYR A 448 10.62 7.71 -14.56
N ARG A 449 9.37 7.23 -14.56
CA ARG A 449 9.03 5.89 -15.10
C ARG A 449 9.21 5.80 -16.61
N MET A 450 8.92 6.87 -17.34
CA MET A 450 9.17 6.93 -18.78
C MET A 450 10.67 6.90 -19.11
N LEU A 451 11.49 7.61 -18.33
CA LEU A 451 12.93 7.63 -18.52
C LEU A 451 13.58 6.27 -18.31
N LEU A 452 13.07 5.48 -17.35
CA LEU A 452 13.66 4.20 -16.95
C LEU A 452 12.88 2.97 -17.43
N ASP A 453 11.89 3.14 -18.30
CA ASP A 453 11.00 2.07 -18.78
C ASP A 453 10.40 1.23 -17.64
N TYR A 454 9.85 1.90 -16.60
CA TYR A 454 9.11 1.23 -15.55
C TYR A 454 7.58 1.28 -15.80
N PRO A 455 6.79 0.29 -15.31
CA PRO A 455 5.34 0.36 -15.41
C PRO A 455 4.75 1.64 -14.82
N PRO A 456 3.75 2.28 -15.47
CA PRO A 456 3.01 1.82 -16.66
C PRO A 456 3.60 2.26 -18.01
N ALA A 457 4.75 2.94 -18.05
CA ALA A 457 5.39 3.38 -19.30
C ALA A 457 5.89 2.19 -20.14
N ALA A 458 6.26 1.08 -19.47
CA ALA A 458 6.53 -0.22 -20.07
C ALA A 458 5.90 -1.33 -19.23
N HIS A 459 5.93 -2.55 -19.72
CA HIS A 459 5.53 -3.74 -18.99
C HIS A 459 6.75 -4.45 -18.41
N MET A 460 6.59 -5.10 -17.28
CA MET A 460 7.68 -5.84 -16.65
C MET A 460 7.25 -7.26 -16.29
N LEU A 461 8.09 -8.24 -16.62
CA LEU A 461 7.96 -9.63 -16.24
C LEU A 461 9.13 -10.02 -15.32
N ALA A 462 8.82 -10.48 -14.12
CA ALA A 462 9.80 -11.11 -13.24
C ALA A 462 9.78 -12.63 -13.43
N VAL A 463 10.93 -13.22 -13.75
CA VAL A 463 11.17 -14.66 -13.78
C VAL A 463 11.87 -15.02 -12.48
N LEU A 464 11.13 -15.68 -11.57
CA LEU A 464 11.57 -15.97 -10.20
C LEU A 464 11.99 -17.45 -10.12
N GLY A 465 13.26 -17.71 -9.87
CA GLY A 465 13.79 -19.04 -9.63
C GLY A 465 13.96 -19.34 -8.15
N SER A 466 13.64 -20.56 -7.72
CA SER A 466 13.91 -21.03 -6.37
C SER A 466 14.32 -22.50 -6.35
N GLY A 467 15.27 -22.85 -5.46
CA GLY A 467 15.77 -24.21 -5.35
C GLY A 467 16.64 -24.43 -4.12
N PRO A 468 16.83 -25.70 -3.70
CA PRO A 468 17.62 -26.04 -2.51
C PRO A 468 19.14 -25.95 -2.73
N GLU A 469 19.60 -25.99 -3.98
CA GLU A 469 21.02 -26.00 -4.34
C GLU A 469 21.38 -24.71 -5.08
N ASP A 470 22.21 -23.86 -4.46
CA ASP A 470 22.53 -22.53 -4.95
C ASP A 470 23.19 -22.55 -6.33
N GLU A 471 24.26 -23.34 -6.49
CA GLU A 471 25.02 -23.43 -7.75
C GLU A 471 24.14 -23.86 -8.93
N LYS A 472 23.22 -24.83 -8.72
CA LYS A 472 22.28 -25.28 -9.74
C LYS A 472 21.26 -24.20 -10.10
N LEU A 473 20.79 -23.44 -9.09
CA LEU A 473 19.88 -22.34 -9.32
C LEU A 473 20.55 -21.23 -10.14
N VAL A 474 21.77 -20.83 -9.76
CA VAL A 474 22.56 -19.82 -10.49
C VAL A 474 22.74 -20.25 -11.95
N GLN A 475 23.14 -21.49 -12.18
CA GLN A 475 23.34 -22.04 -13.52
C GLN A 475 22.03 -22.08 -14.34
N ALA A 476 20.93 -22.52 -13.73
CA ALA A 476 19.64 -22.57 -14.39
C ALA A 476 19.12 -21.18 -14.78
N MET A 477 19.23 -20.19 -13.89
CA MET A 477 18.81 -18.82 -14.18
C MET A 477 19.69 -18.19 -15.27
N TYR A 478 20.97 -18.49 -15.28
CA TYR A 478 21.87 -18.06 -16.36
C TYR A 478 21.49 -18.67 -17.71
N TYR A 479 21.15 -19.96 -17.75
CA TYR A 479 20.67 -20.60 -18.99
C TYR A 479 19.34 -20.01 -19.48
N LEU A 480 18.41 -19.64 -18.56
CA LEU A 480 17.20 -18.93 -18.94
C LEU A 480 17.51 -17.58 -19.60
N LYS A 481 18.46 -16.82 -19.05
CA LYS A 481 18.92 -15.58 -19.67
C LYS A 481 19.45 -15.79 -21.07
N LEU A 482 20.37 -16.74 -21.26
CA LEU A 482 20.94 -17.06 -22.59
C LEU A 482 19.85 -17.51 -23.57
N TYR A 483 18.86 -18.26 -23.09
CA TYR A 483 17.75 -18.67 -23.93
C TYR A 483 16.89 -17.48 -24.35
N ILE A 484 16.59 -16.54 -23.46
CA ILE A 484 15.86 -15.30 -23.78
C ILE A 484 16.62 -14.52 -24.86
N GLU A 485 17.92 -14.29 -24.68
CA GLU A 485 18.79 -13.58 -25.64
C GLU A 485 18.84 -14.27 -27.00
N ARG A 486 18.67 -15.59 -27.03
CA ARG A 486 18.63 -16.38 -28.29
C ARG A 486 17.31 -16.24 -29.03
N ILE A 487 16.17 -16.28 -28.31
CA ILE A 487 14.83 -16.25 -28.91
C ILE A 487 14.36 -14.85 -29.27
N TYR A 488 14.90 -13.83 -28.61
CA TYR A 488 14.58 -12.43 -28.85
C TYR A 488 15.86 -11.63 -29.13
N ARG A 489 15.98 -11.14 -30.36
CA ARG A 489 17.20 -10.49 -30.85
C ARG A 489 17.04 -8.99 -31.12
N GLU A 490 15.84 -8.43 -30.90
CA GLU A 490 15.60 -6.99 -31.02
C GLU A 490 16.18 -6.25 -29.81
N ASN A 491 16.57 -5.00 -30.01
CA ASN A 491 17.28 -4.21 -28.97
C ASN A 491 16.34 -3.48 -28.00
N ASP A 492 15.04 -3.74 -28.05
CA ASP A 492 14.01 -3.08 -27.23
C ASP A 492 13.55 -3.92 -26.02
N LEU A 493 14.12 -5.12 -25.82
CA LEU A 493 13.96 -5.91 -24.61
C LEU A 493 15.10 -5.64 -23.62
N HIS A 494 14.76 -5.07 -22.45
CA HIS A 494 15.72 -4.89 -21.38
C HIS A 494 15.72 -6.10 -20.45
N ILE A 495 16.85 -6.84 -20.41
CA ILE A 495 17.06 -8.01 -19.54
C ILE A 495 17.94 -7.58 -18.37
N ILE A 496 17.42 -7.68 -17.15
CA ILE A 496 18.11 -7.29 -15.90
C ILE A 496 18.30 -8.51 -15.02
N GLY A 497 19.52 -8.77 -14.60
CA GLY A 497 19.88 -9.97 -13.83
C GLY A 497 20.46 -11.08 -14.70
N PRO A 498 20.52 -12.38 -14.24
CA PRO A 498 19.99 -12.86 -12.96
C PRO A 498 20.68 -12.28 -11.73
N ALA A 499 19.92 -12.08 -10.66
CA ALA A 499 20.41 -11.61 -9.38
C ALA A 499 19.69 -12.32 -8.22
N TYR A 500 20.29 -12.35 -7.03
CA TYR A 500 19.57 -12.83 -5.85
C TYR A 500 18.38 -11.92 -5.52
N ALA A 501 17.25 -12.53 -5.17
CA ALA A 501 16.11 -11.78 -4.69
C ALA A 501 16.43 -11.03 -3.38
N SER A 502 15.65 -10.01 -3.00
CA SER A 502 15.83 -9.22 -1.77
C SER A 502 15.98 -10.07 -0.51
N VAL A 503 15.36 -11.25 -0.49
CA VAL A 503 15.63 -12.32 0.47
C VAL A 503 16.16 -13.50 -0.31
N GLY A 504 17.48 -13.58 -0.47
CA GLY A 504 18.15 -14.56 -1.33
C GLY A 504 18.03 -16.01 -0.84
N LYS A 505 17.71 -16.24 0.45
CA LYS A 505 17.53 -17.58 1.02
C LYS A 505 16.46 -17.58 2.11
N VAL A 506 15.49 -18.49 2.01
CA VAL A 506 14.42 -18.70 3.02
C VAL A 506 14.25 -20.19 3.28
N LYS A 507 14.38 -20.62 4.53
CA LYS A 507 14.23 -22.05 4.91
C LYS A 507 15.03 -22.99 4.01
N ASP A 508 16.30 -22.66 3.80
CA ASP A 508 17.26 -23.38 2.94
C ASP A 508 16.91 -23.45 1.45
N ILE A 509 15.97 -22.63 0.99
CA ILE A 509 15.65 -22.44 -0.43
C ILE A 509 16.28 -21.13 -0.90
N TYR A 510 17.18 -21.22 -1.86
CA TYR A 510 17.79 -20.08 -2.55
C TYR A 510 16.82 -19.48 -3.56
N ARG A 511 16.95 -18.17 -3.84
CA ARG A 511 16.02 -17.43 -4.70
C ARG A 511 16.78 -16.45 -5.58
N GLN A 512 16.52 -16.51 -6.89
CA GLN A 512 17.02 -15.57 -7.88
C GLN A 512 15.89 -15.01 -8.75
N VAL A 513 16.17 -13.90 -9.43
CA VAL A 513 15.22 -13.21 -10.30
C VAL A 513 15.92 -12.69 -11.55
N ILE A 514 15.19 -12.76 -12.68
CA ILE A 514 15.47 -11.99 -13.90
C ILE A 514 14.27 -11.09 -14.14
N TYR A 515 14.52 -9.81 -14.44
CA TYR A 515 13.48 -8.89 -14.87
C TYR A 515 13.59 -8.64 -16.38
N LEU A 516 12.46 -8.70 -17.06
CA LEU A 516 12.32 -8.36 -18.47
C LEU A 516 11.42 -7.14 -18.57
N LYS A 517 11.84 -6.10 -19.30
CA LYS A 517 11.02 -4.91 -19.56
C LYS A 517 10.83 -4.76 -21.07
N HIS A 518 9.59 -4.50 -21.49
CA HIS A 518 9.24 -4.27 -22.88
C HIS A 518 7.98 -3.40 -22.98
N LYS A 519 7.88 -2.58 -24.02
CA LYS A 519 6.71 -1.71 -24.24
C LYS A 519 5.44 -2.48 -24.60
N ASP A 520 5.57 -3.61 -25.30
CA ASP A 520 4.45 -4.47 -25.64
C ASP A 520 4.32 -5.65 -24.67
N HIS A 521 3.18 -5.75 -24.00
CA HIS A 521 2.86 -6.86 -23.09
C HIS A 521 2.81 -8.22 -23.78
N LYS A 522 2.36 -8.28 -25.05
CA LYS A 522 2.24 -9.53 -25.79
C LYS A 522 3.60 -10.18 -26.04
N THR A 523 4.62 -9.37 -26.27
CA THR A 523 6.01 -9.83 -26.41
C THR A 523 6.47 -10.54 -25.13
N LEU A 524 6.23 -9.95 -23.95
CA LEU A 524 6.57 -10.59 -22.67
C LEU A 524 5.80 -11.88 -22.42
N VAL A 525 4.52 -11.94 -22.82
CA VAL A 525 3.72 -13.16 -22.75
C VAL A 525 4.31 -14.23 -23.67
N HIS A 526 4.68 -13.89 -24.92
CA HIS A 526 5.30 -14.82 -25.85
C HIS A 526 6.62 -15.38 -25.31
N ILE A 527 7.48 -14.51 -24.76
CA ILE A 527 8.75 -14.95 -24.13
C ILE A 527 8.46 -15.90 -22.96
N LYS A 528 7.50 -15.57 -22.10
CA LYS A 528 7.08 -16.43 -20.98
C LYS A 528 6.64 -17.81 -21.48
N ASP A 529 5.81 -17.89 -22.53
CA ASP A 529 5.33 -19.15 -23.09
C ASP A 529 6.48 -20.00 -23.68
N GLN A 530 7.47 -19.37 -24.30
CA GLN A 530 8.68 -20.07 -24.77
C GLN A 530 9.56 -20.56 -23.61
N LEU A 531 9.68 -19.78 -22.53
CA LEU A 531 10.40 -20.18 -21.32
C LEU A 531 9.75 -21.39 -20.65
N GLU A 532 8.42 -21.43 -20.53
CA GLU A 532 7.71 -22.58 -19.97
C GLU A 532 8.01 -23.85 -20.75
N LYS A 533 7.92 -23.82 -22.08
CA LYS A 533 8.27 -24.95 -22.96
C LYS A 533 9.74 -25.37 -22.79
N TYR A 534 10.65 -24.40 -22.71
CA TYR A 534 12.07 -24.68 -22.52
C TYR A 534 12.34 -25.37 -21.17
N ILE A 535 11.68 -24.94 -20.12
CA ILE A 535 11.80 -25.52 -18.77
C ILE A 535 11.25 -26.95 -18.76
N GLU A 536 10.12 -27.20 -19.38
CA GLU A 536 9.48 -28.52 -19.41
C GLU A 536 10.35 -29.60 -20.10
N ILE A 537 11.01 -29.26 -21.20
CA ILE A 537 11.83 -30.23 -21.97
C ILE A 537 13.22 -30.43 -21.41
N ASN A 538 13.71 -29.55 -20.52
CA ASN A 538 15.08 -29.60 -20.00
C ASN A 538 15.15 -30.17 -18.59
N SER A 539 15.81 -31.31 -18.43
CA SER A 539 15.97 -31.99 -17.14
C SER A 539 16.82 -31.20 -16.11
N GLY A 540 17.59 -30.20 -16.55
CA GLY A 540 18.39 -29.32 -15.69
C GLY A 540 17.55 -28.46 -14.71
N PHE A 541 16.25 -28.31 -14.99
CA PHE A 541 15.32 -27.60 -14.10
C PHE A 541 14.64 -28.49 -13.05
N ARG A 542 14.97 -29.77 -12.99
CA ARG A 542 14.47 -30.66 -11.93
C ARG A 542 14.89 -30.11 -10.56
N LYS A 543 13.93 -30.00 -9.62
CA LYS A 543 14.09 -29.40 -8.28
C LYS A 543 14.29 -27.88 -8.26
N ILE A 544 14.16 -27.20 -9.41
CA ILE A 544 14.13 -25.74 -9.50
C ILE A 544 12.71 -25.34 -9.82
N TYR A 545 12.14 -24.49 -8.99
CA TYR A 545 10.80 -23.97 -9.19
C TYR A 545 10.87 -22.58 -9.84
N ILE A 546 10.35 -22.45 -11.03
CA ILE A 546 10.29 -21.17 -11.76
C ILE A 546 8.86 -20.61 -11.71
N GLN A 547 8.77 -19.34 -11.39
CA GLN A 547 7.51 -18.60 -11.37
C GLN A 547 7.63 -17.34 -12.23
N PHE A 548 6.52 -16.97 -12.84
CA PHE A 548 6.40 -15.77 -13.67
C PHE A 548 5.46 -14.77 -13.00
N ASP A 549 5.87 -13.50 -12.94
CA ASP A 549 5.09 -12.44 -12.31
C ASP A 549 5.10 -11.17 -13.16
N PHE A 550 3.94 -10.80 -13.68
CA PHE A 550 3.76 -9.57 -14.44
C PHE A 550 3.44 -8.39 -13.52
N SER A 551 4.04 -7.23 -13.84
CA SER A 551 3.82 -5.95 -13.17
C SER A 551 3.29 -4.92 -14.15
#